data_4f639a4f0db153a65b020610628e7179
#
_entry.id   4f639a4f0db153a65b020610628e7179
#
_cell.length_a   1.000
_cell.length_b   1.000
_cell.length_c   1.000
_cell.angle_alpha   90.00
_cell.angle_beta   90.00
_cell.angle_gamma   90.00
#
_symmetry.space_group_name_H-M   'P 1'
#
loop_
_entity.id
_entity.type
_entity.pdbx_description
1 polymer ?
#
loop_
_entity_poly.entity_id
_entity_poly.type
_entity_poly.pdbx_seq_one_letter_code
_entity_poly.pdbx_strand_id
1 'polypeptide(L)'
;VAGTRGLMGRSRMGIVVRKGAPLPDISSTEAFRQAMLDAEAIVCNVASSGVYMVKLLEKLGIGETTKDKVLKLPDTVKVMEHVAGSPAHAIGVGQLAEISELADKGLAIALVAPLPDAIQNVTAYNAAVITASREQEAARALARFLAAPEAKAVFAATGID
;
A
#
# COMPACT_ATOMS: atom_id res chain seq x y z
N VAL A 1 3.10 -3.79 -27.24
CA VAL A 1 2.31 -4.29 -28.37
C VAL A 1 0.85 -3.91 -28.13
N ALA A 2 0.22 -3.22 -29.10
CA ALA A 2 -1.17 -2.81 -28.99
C ALA A 2 -2.09 -4.02 -28.70
N GLY A 3 -3.13 -3.82 -27.88
CA GLY A 3 -4.10 -4.85 -27.54
C GLY A 3 -3.61 -5.97 -26.59
N THR A 4 -2.37 -5.87 -26.07
CA THR A 4 -1.85 -6.89 -25.14
C THR A 4 -1.91 -6.46 -23.67
N ARG A 5 -2.33 -5.23 -23.37
CA ARG A 5 -2.48 -4.75 -21.99
C ARG A 5 -3.69 -5.43 -21.33
N GLY A 6 -3.44 -6.10 -20.21
CA GLY A 6 -4.45 -6.72 -19.38
C GLY A 6 -4.32 -6.30 -17.93
N LEU A 7 -5.44 -6.08 -17.25
CA LEU A 7 -5.46 -5.83 -15.81
C LEU A 7 -5.20 -7.15 -15.07
N MET A 8 -4.17 -7.17 -14.23
CA MET A 8 -3.82 -8.31 -13.37
C MET A 8 -4.61 -8.27 -12.07
N GLY A 9 -4.69 -7.09 -11.46
CA GLY A 9 -5.39 -6.87 -10.21
C GLY A 9 -5.20 -5.45 -9.69
N ARG A 10 -5.78 -5.17 -8.54
CA ARG A 10 -5.69 -3.90 -7.85
C ARG A 10 -5.23 -4.12 -6.42
N SER A 11 -4.44 -3.21 -5.89
CA SER A 11 -4.11 -3.17 -4.47
C SER A 11 -4.55 -1.84 -3.86
N ARG A 12 -5.08 -1.92 -2.66
CA ARG A 12 -5.50 -0.76 -1.86
C ARG A 12 -4.40 -0.37 -0.88
N MET A 13 -4.40 0.87 -0.44
CA MET A 13 -3.55 1.31 0.65
C MET A 13 -4.17 0.97 2.00
N GLY A 14 -3.32 0.64 2.96
CA GLY A 14 -3.71 0.37 4.34
C GLY A 14 -2.79 1.06 5.35
N ILE A 15 -3.28 1.12 6.56
CA ILE A 15 -2.60 1.64 7.74
C ILE A 15 -2.13 0.48 8.60
N VAL A 16 -0.93 0.59 9.09
CA VAL A 16 -0.27 -0.41 9.92
C VAL A 16 0.35 0.23 11.15
N VAL A 17 0.33 -0.49 12.25
CA VAL A 17 1.01 -0.15 13.50
C VAL A 17 1.89 -1.31 13.94
N ARG A 18 2.74 -1.11 14.94
CA ARG A 18 3.47 -2.20 15.59
C ARG A 18 2.49 -3.18 16.22
N LYS A 19 2.76 -4.47 16.10
CA LYS A 19 1.96 -5.53 16.73
C LYS A 19 1.85 -5.29 18.25
N GLY A 20 0.61 -5.28 18.75
CA GLY A 20 0.31 -4.99 20.15
C GLY A 20 0.19 -3.51 20.52
N ALA A 21 0.43 -2.59 19.58
CA ALA A 21 0.12 -1.18 19.79
C ALA A 21 -1.41 -0.94 19.71
N PRO A 22 -1.93 0.15 20.33
CA PRO A 22 -3.32 0.55 20.15
C PRO A 22 -3.65 0.77 18.67
N LEU A 23 -4.81 0.29 18.23
CA LEU A 23 -5.28 0.50 16.88
C LEU A 23 -6.00 1.85 16.78
N PRO A 24 -5.51 2.80 15.97
CA PRO A 24 -6.21 4.07 15.76
C PRO A 24 -7.54 3.84 15.03
N ASP A 25 -8.53 4.66 15.32
CA ASP A 25 -9.77 4.68 14.52
C ASP A 25 -9.49 5.39 13.18
N ILE A 26 -9.72 4.69 12.09
CA ILE A 26 -9.64 5.22 10.72
C ILE A 26 -10.90 4.89 9.92
N SER A 27 -12.04 4.68 10.59
CA SER A 27 -13.30 4.27 9.98
C SER A 27 -13.92 5.33 9.05
N SER A 28 -13.50 6.57 9.17
CA SER A 28 -13.93 7.70 8.33
C SER A 28 -12.76 8.61 7.98
N THR A 29 -12.97 9.52 7.03
CA THR A 29 -11.96 10.54 6.67
C THR A 29 -11.58 11.41 7.87
N GLU A 30 -12.54 11.77 8.72
CA GLU A 30 -12.27 12.60 9.90
C GLU A 30 -11.56 11.81 10.99
N ALA A 31 -11.96 10.56 11.25
CA ALA A 31 -11.26 9.69 12.17
C ALA A 31 -9.82 9.45 11.72
N PHE A 32 -9.60 9.17 10.42
CA PHE A 32 -8.26 9.07 9.84
C PHE A 32 -7.46 10.36 10.04
N ARG A 33 -8.06 11.53 9.77
CA ARG A 33 -7.41 12.83 9.96
C ARG A 33 -6.96 13.01 11.41
N GLN A 34 -7.83 12.69 12.38
CA GLN A 34 -7.50 12.76 13.79
C GLN A 34 -6.37 11.78 14.17
N ALA A 35 -6.44 10.54 13.70
CA ALA A 35 -5.38 9.56 13.93
C ALA A 35 -4.01 10.03 13.43
N MET A 36 -3.94 10.72 12.29
CA MET A 36 -2.68 11.29 11.78
C MET A 36 -2.18 12.47 12.65
N LEU A 37 -3.09 13.27 13.20
CA LEU A 37 -2.72 14.35 14.13
C LEU A 37 -2.19 13.80 15.46
N ASP A 38 -2.73 12.69 15.96
CA ASP A 38 -2.37 12.08 17.23
C ASP A 38 -1.12 11.20 17.12
N ALA A 39 -0.76 10.75 15.91
CA ALA A 39 0.43 9.94 15.68
C ALA A 39 1.72 10.66 16.10
N GLU A 40 2.67 9.92 16.68
CA GLU A 40 4.03 10.42 16.97
C GLU A 40 4.88 10.45 15.69
N ALA A 41 4.68 9.48 14.81
CA ALA A 41 5.33 9.41 13.51
C ALA A 41 4.39 8.84 12.45
N ILE A 42 4.46 9.38 11.23
CA ILE A 42 3.78 8.91 10.03
C ILE A 42 4.87 8.41 9.07
N VAL A 43 4.98 7.11 8.93
CA VAL A 43 6.07 6.47 8.19
C VAL A 43 5.57 6.02 6.83
N CYS A 44 6.16 6.54 5.77
CA CYS A 44 5.81 6.20 4.39
C CYS A 44 7.05 6.04 3.51
N ASN A 45 6.90 5.44 2.33
CA ASN A 45 8.00 5.33 1.37
C ASN A 45 8.11 6.58 0.48
N VAL A 46 9.19 6.64 -0.32
CA VAL A 46 9.37 7.71 -1.33
C VAL A 46 8.68 7.39 -2.66
N ALA A 47 8.05 6.21 -2.80
CA ALA A 47 7.34 5.78 -4.00
C ALA A 47 5.88 6.31 -4.03
N SER A 48 5.06 5.78 -4.93
CA SER A 48 3.72 6.28 -5.22
C SER A 48 2.79 6.36 -4.00
N SER A 49 2.83 5.37 -3.11
CA SER A 49 1.98 5.36 -1.90
C SER A 49 2.38 6.45 -0.90
N GLY A 50 3.67 6.68 -0.70
CA GLY A 50 4.13 7.76 0.17
C GLY A 50 3.90 9.15 -0.43
N VAL A 51 4.10 9.32 -1.74
CA VAL A 51 3.74 10.56 -2.44
C VAL A 51 2.25 10.85 -2.29
N TYR A 52 1.40 9.83 -2.45
CA TYR A 52 -0.04 9.98 -2.24
C TYR A 52 -0.35 10.40 -0.80
N MET A 53 0.25 9.73 0.20
CA MET A 53 0.02 10.04 1.62
C MET A 53 0.33 11.50 1.93
N VAL A 54 1.47 12.01 1.51
CA VAL A 54 1.84 13.43 1.75
C VAL A 54 0.80 14.37 1.14
N LYS A 55 0.40 14.15 -0.11
CA LYS A 55 -0.65 14.94 -0.76
C LYS A 55 -2.01 14.81 -0.07
N LEU A 56 -2.32 13.65 0.50
CA LEU A 56 -3.54 13.44 1.25
C LEU A 56 -3.56 14.27 2.55
N LEU A 57 -2.45 14.29 3.30
CA LEU A 57 -2.31 15.13 4.50
C LEU A 57 -2.48 16.61 4.17
N GLU A 58 -1.91 17.07 3.05
CA GLU A 58 -2.12 18.44 2.54
C GLU A 58 -3.61 18.70 2.22
N LYS A 59 -4.24 17.79 1.46
CA LYS A 59 -5.67 17.89 1.09
C LYS A 59 -6.61 17.89 2.29
N LEU A 60 -6.25 17.21 3.37
CA LEU A 60 -7.00 17.17 4.63
C LEU A 60 -6.70 18.38 5.54
N GLY A 61 -5.87 19.32 5.09
CA GLY A 61 -5.55 20.55 5.82
C GLY A 61 -4.64 20.33 7.04
N ILE A 62 -3.94 19.19 7.11
CA ILE A 62 -3.04 18.85 8.22
C ILE A 62 -1.57 18.70 7.80
N GLY A 63 -1.24 18.99 6.54
CA GLY A 63 0.12 18.86 6.01
C GLY A 63 1.16 19.61 6.84
N GLU A 64 0.94 20.89 7.14
CA GLU A 64 1.86 21.68 7.95
C GLU A 64 1.98 21.18 9.40
N THR A 65 0.87 20.76 10.00
CA THR A 65 0.86 20.24 11.39
C THR A 65 1.59 18.92 11.53
N THR A 66 1.59 18.09 10.47
CA THR A 66 2.18 16.75 10.49
C THR A 66 3.54 16.66 9.83
N LYS A 67 4.05 17.71 9.18
CA LYS A 67 5.27 17.67 8.37
C LYS A 67 6.49 17.14 9.11
N ASP A 68 6.66 17.54 10.36
CA ASP A 68 7.80 17.13 11.19
C ASP A 68 7.67 15.69 11.73
N LYS A 69 6.48 15.10 11.61
CA LYS A 69 6.17 13.70 11.96
C LYS A 69 6.30 12.76 10.78
N VAL A 70 6.36 13.26 9.55
CA VAL A 70 6.43 12.44 8.33
C VAL A 70 7.86 11.96 8.11
N LEU A 71 8.07 10.66 8.27
CA LEU A 71 9.32 9.98 7.96
C LEU A 71 9.20 9.26 6.61
N LYS A 72 10.08 9.61 5.66
CA LYS A 72 10.14 9.00 4.33
C LYS A 72 11.30 8.02 4.25
N LEU A 73 11.01 6.77 3.90
CA LEU A 73 11.98 5.69 3.77
C LEU A 73 12.02 5.18 2.32
N PRO A 74 13.10 4.49 1.90
CA PRO A 74 13.29 4.11 0.49
C PRO A 74 12.18 3.25 -0.09
N ASP A 75 11.65 2.29 0.68
CA ASP A 75 10.69 1.29 0.23
C ASP A 75 9.75 0.85 1.35
N THR A 76 8.74 0.04 1.00
CA THR A 76 7.73 -0.44 1.95
C THR A 76 8.32 -1.38 3.00
N VAL A 77 9.33 -2.19 2.67
CA VAL A 77 9.98 -3.08 3.63
C VAL A 77 10.59 -2.27 4.76
N LYS A 78 11.34 -1.21 4.42
CA LYS A 78 11.94 -0.31 5.42
C LYS A 78 10.90 0.43 6.24
N VAL A 79 9.77 0.82 5.65
CA VAL A 79 8.64 1.39 6.39
C VAL A 79 8.13 0.39 7.43
N MET A 80 7.88 -0.85 7.04
CA MET A 80 7.33 -1.87 7.94
C MET A 80 8.33 -2.29 9.03
N GLU A 81 9.62 -2.44 8.70
CA GLU A 81 10.67 -2.69 9.69
C GLU A 81 10.76 -1.56 10.73
N HIS A 82 10.69 -0.31 10.27
CA HIS A 82 10.71 0.85 11.17
C HIS A 82 9.50 0.84 12.10
N VAL A 83 8.29 0.62 11.57
CA VAL A 83 7.05 0.55 12.36
C VAL A 83 7.12 -0.59 13.38
N ALA A 84 7.64 -1.75 13.01
CA ALA A 84 7.79 -2.90 13.90
C ALA A 84 8.68 -2.59 15.13
N GLY A 85 9.71 -1.74 14.95
CA GLY A 85 10.63 -1.31 16.01
C GLY A 85 10.25 0.00 16.72
N SER A 86 9.19 0.68 16.29
CA SER A 86 8.83 2.02 16.73
C SER A 86 8.04 2.05 18.05
N PRO A 87 7.95 3.20 18.72
CA PRO A 87 7.04 3.43 19.84
C PRO A 87 5.57 3.16 19.46
N ALA A 88 4.70 3.09 20.46
CA ALA A 88 3.31 2.65 20.31
C ALA A 88 2.45 3.48 19.37
N HIS A 89 2.77 4.74 19.11
CA HIS A 89 1.97 5.67 18.29
C HIS A 89 2.52 5.97 16.89
N ALA A 90 3.48 5.16 16.40
CA ALA A 90 3.93 5.27 15.02
C ALA A 90 2.96 4.57 14.07
N ILE A 91 2.59 5.26 12.99
CA ILE A 91 1.67 4.78 11.96
C ILE A 91 2.44 4.61 10.65
N GLY A 92 2.39 3.40 10.09
CA GLY A 92 2.95 3.09 8.78
C GLY A 92 1.89 3.05 7.70
N VAL A 93 2.31 3.31 6.47
CA VAL A 93 1.46 3.32 5.28
C VAL A 93 2.06 2.44 4.20
N GLY A 94 1.25 1.58 3.59
CA GLY A 94 1.69 0.70 2.52
C GLY A 94 0.55 0.12 1.70
N GLN A 95 0.90 -0.68 0.70
CA GLN A 95 -0.07 -1.47 -0.04
C GLN A 95 -0.48 -2.70 0.78
N LEU A 96 -1.77 -3.05 0.78
CA LEU A 96 -2.29 -4.17 1.57
C LEU A 96 -1.56 -5.49 1.30
N ALA A 97 -1.26 -5.79 0.04
CA ALA A 97 -0.55 -7.00 -0.33
C ALA A 97 0.85 -7.09 0.30
N GLU A 98 1.60 -5.97 0.31
CA GLU A 98 2.93 -5.92 0.92
C GLU A 98 2.86 -6.02 2.45
N ILE A 99 1.86 -5.37 3.07
CA ILE A 99 1.63 -5.44 4.52
C ILE A 99 1.33 -6.89 4.93
N SER A 100 0.40 -7.56 4.23
CA SER A 100 0.04 -8.94 4.51
C SER A 100 1.23 -9.88 4.37
N GLU A 101 1.97 -9.77 3.27
CA GLU A 101 3.16 -10.59 3.02
C GLU A 101 4.20 -10.46 4.15
N LEU A 102 4.49 -9.24 4.59
CA LEU A 102 5.49 -8.99 5.63
C LEU A 102 5.01 -9.45 7.02
N ALA A 103 3.72 -9.29 7.32
CA ALA A 103 3.11 -9.82 8.55
C ALA A 103 3.16 -11.36 8.57
N ASP A 104 2.85 -12.03 7.45
CA ASP A 104 2.91 -13.49 7.31
C ASP A 104 4.34 -14.03 7.44
N LYS A 105 5.33 -13.25 7.03
CA LYS A 105 6.77 -13.54 7.24
C LYS A 105 7.23 -13.30 8.70
N GLY A 106 6.33 -12.91 9.58
CA GLY A 106 6.59 -12.78 11.03
C GLY A 106 7.06 -11.40 11.46
N LEU A 107 6.99 -10.39 10.60
CA LEU A 107 7.30 -9.02 11.01
C LEU A 107 6.28 -8.55 12.06
N ALA A 108 6.75 -7.89 13.13
CA ALA A 108 5.92 -7.50 14.27
C ALA A 108 5.05 -6.26 13.98
N ILE A 109 4.22 -6.36 12.94
CA ILE A 109 3.25 -5.33 12.52
C ILE A 109 1.82 -5.86 12.60
N ALA A 110 0.85 -4.96 12.67
CA ALA A 110 -0.57 -5.26 12.63
C ALA A 110 -1.26 -4.29 11.65
N LEU A 111 -2.01 -4.85 10.70
CA LEU A 111 -2.89 -4.07 9.84
C LEU A 111 -4.02 -3.49 10.70
N VAL A 112 -4.20 -2.17 10.65
CA VAL A 112 -5.33 -1.49 11.28
C VAL A 112 -6.58 -1.69 10.41
N ALA A 113 -6.55 -1.15 9.20
CA ALA A 113 -7.58 -1.28 8.17
C ALA A 113 -7.05 -0.73 6.83
N PRO A 114 -7.74 -1.00 5.70
CA PRO A 114 -7.62 -0.19 4.49
C PRO A 114 -7.99 1.27 4.76
N LEU A 115 -7.45 2.20 3.98
CA LEU A 115 -7.93 3.59 4.01
C LEU A 115 -9.43 3.64 3.71
N PRO A 116 -10.19 4.57 4.32
CA PRO A 116 -11.59 4.82 3.94
C PRO A 116 -11.75 5.05 2.44
N ASP A 117 -12.83 4.55 1.85
CA ASP A 117 -13.05 4.62 0.39
C ASP A 117 -12.97 6.06 -0.18
N ALA A 118 -13.43 7.05 0.58
CA ALA A 118 -13.38 8.46 0.19
C ALA A 118 -11.96 9.03 0.01
N ILE A 119 -10.97 8.39 0.64
CA ILE A 119 -9.55 8.76 0.61
C ILE A 119 -8.66 7.58 0.22
N GLN A 120 -9.23 6.56 -0.39
CA GLN A 120 -8.48 5.39 -0.84
C GLN A 120 -7.69 5.69 -2.11
N ASN A 121 -6.50 5.12 -2.22
CA ASN A 121 -5.73 5.08 -3.45
C ASN A 121 -5.58 3.64 -3.93
N VAL A 122 -6.14 3.36 -5.09
CA VAL A 122 -6.12 2.02 -5.69
C VAL A 122 -5.05 1.96 -6.76
N THR A 123 -4.05 1.12 -6.56
CA THR A 123 -3.02 0.86 -7.57
C THR A 123 -3.46 -0.28 -8.47
N ALA A 124 -3.59 -0.02 -9.78
CA ALA A 124 -3.91 -1.03 -10.77
C ALA A 124 -2.63 -1.62 -11.39
N TYR A 125 -2.45 -2.92 -11.25
CA TYR A 125 -1.37 -3.66 -11.87
C TYR A 125 -1.78 -4.16 -13.25
N ASN A 126 -0.98 -3.85 -14.26
CA ASN A 126 -1.24 -4.25 -15.63
C ASN A 126 -0.02 -4.97 -16.21
N ALA A 127 -0.25 -6.00 -17.00
CA ALA A 127 0.76 -6.59 -17.86
C ALA A 127 0.55 -6.17 -19.31
N ALA A 128 1.64 -6.02 -20.04
CA ALA A 128 1.61 -5.79 -21.48
C ALA A 128 2.86 -6.38 -22.13
N VAL A 129 2.75 -6.82 -23.37
CA VAL A 129 3.89 -7.30 -24.15
C VAL A 129 4.62 -6.10 -24.72
N ILE A 130 5.93 -5.99 -24.44
CA ILE A 130 6.77 -4.95 -25.04
C ILE A 130 7.12 -5.29 -26.48
N THR A 131 7.22 -4.29 -27.35
CA THR A 131 7.53 -4.48 -28.78
C THR A 131 8.90 -5.06 -29.05
N ALA A 132 9.87 -4.76 -28.17
CA ALA A 132 11.24 -5.25 -28.27
C ALA A 132 11.44 -6.68 -27.74
N SER A 133 10.39 -7.34 -27.25
CA SER A 133 10.50 -8.74 -26.79
C SER A 133 10.86 -9.65 -27.97
N ARG A 134 11.86 -10.49 -27.78
CA ARG A 134 12.23 -11.55 -28.76
C ARG A 134 11.30 -12.77 -28.66
N GLU A 135 10.62 -12.93 -27.50
CA GLU A 135 9.71 -14.03 -27.18
C GLU A 135 8.25 -13.55 -27.15
N GLN A 136 7.77 -13.01 -28.26
CA GLN A 136 6.44 -12.38 -28.34
C GLN A 136 5.30 -13.35 -27.97
N GLU A 137 5.37 -14.59 -28.42
CA GLU A 137 4.30 -15.58 -28.16
C GLU A 137 4.30 -16.04 -26.70
N ALA A 138 5.46 -16.31 -26.12
CA ALA A 138 5.58 -16.65 -24.71
C ALA A 138 5.12 -15.50 -23.81
N ALA A 139 5.49 -14.25 -24.16
CA ALA A 139 5.03 -13.06 -23.43
C ALA A 139 3.50 -12.87 -23.52
N ARG A 140 2.88 -13.15 -24.67
CA ARG A 140 1.41 -13.12 -24.83
C ARG A 140 0.73 -14.23 -24.00
N ALA A 141 1.31 -15.45 -24.01
CA ALA A 141 0.80 -16.55 -23.22
C ALA A 141 0.85 -16.24 -21.72
N LEU A 142 1.96 -15.68 -21.23
CA LEU A 142 2.10 -15.25 -19.83
C LEU A 142 1.10 -14.14 -19.49
N ALA A 143 0.95 -13.12 -20.32
CA ALA A 143 -0.01 -12.04 -20.08
C ALA A 143 -1.45 -12.55 -20.00
N ARG A 144 -1.84 -13.52 -20.88
CA ARG A 144 -3.15 -14.17 -20.80
C ARG A 144 -3.33 -15.00 -19.54
N PHE A 145 -2.31 -15.78 -19.17
CA PHE A 145 -2.33 -16.58 -17.93
C PHE A 145 -2.52 -15.71 -16.70
N LEU A 146 -1.75 -14.62 -16.58
CA LEU A 146 -1.86 -13.68 -15.44
C LEU A 146 -3.23 -12.97 -15.39
N ALA A 147 -3.94 -12.83 -16.51
CA ALA A 147 -5.28 -12.24 -16.55
C ALA A 147 -6.41 -13.28 -16.36
N ALA A 148 -6.08 -14.58 -16.32
CA ALA A 148 -7.05 -15.65 -16.18
C ALA A 148 -7.66 -15.72 -14.76
N PRO A 149 -8.89 -16.27 -14.61
CA PRO A 149 -9.56 -16.37 -13.32
C PRO A 149 -8.74 -17.10 -12.25
N GLU A 150 -7.98 -18.14 -12.64
CA GLU A 150 -7.14 -18.93 -11.75
C GLU A 150 -6.01 -18.09 -11.13
N ALA A 151 -5.33 -17.27 -11.95
CA ALA A 151 -4.30 -16.37 -11.48
C ALA A 151 -4.90 -15.26 -10.59
N LYS A 152 -6.08 -14.74 -10.95
CA LYS A 152 -6.78 -13.73 -10.13
C LYS A 152 -7.17 -14.27 -8.75
N ALA A 153 -7.56 -15.53 -8.64
CA ALA A 153 -7.84 -16.17 -7.35
C ALA A 153 -6.59 -16.21 -6.45
N VAL A 154 -5.42 -16.48 -7.03
CA VAL A 154 -4.14 -16.42 -6.30
C VAL A 154 -3.81 -14.99 -5.87
N PHE A 155 -4.00 -14.01 -6.76
CA PHE A 155 -3.77 -12.61 -6.43
C PHE A 155 -4.70 -12.13 -5.31
N ALA A 156 -5.98 -12.49 -5.35
CA ALA A 156 -6.95 -12.12 -4.31
C ALA A 156 -6.54 -12.67 -2.93
N ALA A 157 -5.97 -13.87 -2.87
CA ALA A 157 -5.45 -14.46 -1.63
C ALA A 157 -4.25 -13.69 -1.05
N THR A 158 -3.58 -12.86 -1.85
CA THR A 158 -2.45 -12.01 -1.42
C THR A 158 -2.83 -10.53 -1.28
N GLY A 159 -4.13 -10.18 -1.26
CA GLY A 159 -4.60 -8.80 -1.11
C GLY A 159 -4.55 -7.96 -2.40
N ILE A 160 -4.54 -8.62 -3.56
CA ILE A 160 -4.65 -8.00 -4.89
C ILE A 160 -5.97 -8.48 -5.51
N ASP A 161 -6.95 -7.58 -5.64
CA ASP A 161 -8.30 -7.85 -6.16
C ASP A 161 -8.52 -7.34 -7.60
#